data_36407ef9dba60cdcb2f3787fc345f259
#
_entry.id   36407ef9dba60cdcb2f3787fc345f259
#
_cell.length_a   1.000
_cell.length_b   1.000
_cell.length_c   1.000
_cell.angle_alpha   90.00
_cell.angle_beta   90.00
_cell.angle_gamma   90.00
#
_symmetry.space_group_name_H-M   'P 1'
#
loop_
_entity.id
_entity.type
_entity.pdbx_description
1 polymer ?
#
loop_
_entity_poly.entity_id
_entity_poly.type
_entity_poly.pdbx_seq_one_letter_code
_entity_poly.pdbx_strand_id
1 'polypeptide(L)'
;MEKVKVQDAVGMVLCHDITEIVPGVFKGAAFRKGHIIEEKDIEKLLDIGKENIFVWDLLDGYVHENDAAYRMVKAAVGEGIALTEPKEGKINFLAKFPGVLKINLEALYEINADEQICFATIHGNKTVTEGKLLGGTRVIPLVVKEEVLASFEETCRKNGPIIQVVPLKKAKIGIVTTGSEILNKRITDKFGPVLRAKAEELGAVVVGQSFSGDDKNVIRDQILKFIEEGVDLVEVSGGMSVDPDDMTPAAIRDCGGEVVTYGAPVLPGSMFMLSYVKGIPVVGLPGCVMAAKRTVYDLVVPRLLTGEKLTRRDFVLLAHGGQCQNCERCVYPDCGFGQ
;
A
#
# COMPACT_ATOMS: atom_id res chain seq x y z
N MET A 1 31.73 17.34 -14.51
CA MET A 1 32.00 17.27 -13.05
C MET A 1 33.41 16.80 -12.87
N GLU A 2 34.25 17.63 -12.25
CA GLU A 2 35.66 17.36 -12.06
C GLU A 2 35.96 17.10 -10.57
N LYS A 3 36.79 16.10 -10.30
CA LYS A 3 37.29 15.84 -8.95
C LYS A 3 38.58 16.69 -8.77
N VAL A 4 38.52 17.65 -7.85
CA VAL A 4 39.63 18.53 -7.55
C VAL A 4 40.04 18.38 -6.08
N LYS A 5 41.33 18.69 -5.78
CA LYS A 5 41.74 18.82 -4.39
C LYS A 5 41.09 20.06 -3.77
N VAL A 6 40.74 19.97 -2.49
CA VAL A 6 40.08 21.07 -1.79
C VAL A 6 40.88 22.38 -1.87
N GLN A 7 42.24 22.30 -1.81
CA GLN A 7 43.10 23.45 -1.90
C GLN A 7 43.04 24.16 -3.26
N ASP A 8 42.68 23.42 -4.33
CA ASP A 8 42.64 23.94 -5.69
C ASP A 8 41.21 24.37 -6.09
N ALA A 9 40.23 24.21 -5.18
CA ALA A 9 38.81 24.40 -5.46
C ALA A 9 38.30 25.84 -5.21
N VAL A 10 39.13 26.75 -4.72
CA VAL A 10 38.70 28.13 -4.42
C VAL A 10 38.12 28.80 -5.66
N GLY A 11 36.92 29.40 -5.50
CA GLY A 11 36.18 30.03 -6.59
C GLY A 11 35.32 29.05 -7.43
N MET A 12 35.46 27.75 -7.23
CA MET A 12 34.66 26.73 -7.93
C MET A 12 33.33 26.49 -7.20
N VAL A 13 32.33 26.01 -7.94
CA VAL A 13 30.99 25.73 -7.42
C VAL A 13 30.90 24.28 -6.99
N LEU A 14 30.51 24.06 -5.75
CA LEU A 14 30.27 22.72 -5.19
C LEU A 14 29.07 22.07 -5.86
N CYS A 15 29.21 20.84 -6.35
CA CYS A 15 28.15 20.18 -7.13
C CYS A 15 27.21 19.30 -6.30
N HIS A 16 27.47 19.10 -5.00
CA HIS A 16 26.63 18.30 -4.08
C HIS A 16 26.74 18.83 -2.65
N ASP A 17 25.79 18.41 -1.81
CA ASP A 17 25.84 18.70 -0.38
C ASP A 17 27.00 17.92 0.28
N ILE A 18 27.80 18.59 1.09
CA ILE A 18 28.79 17.94 1.94
C ILE A 18 28.25 17.84 3.36
N THR A 19 28.05 16.61 3.81
CA THR A 19 27.50 16.31 5.14
C THR A 19 28.59 16.24 6.19
N GLU A 20 28.37 16.90 7.32
CA GLU A 20 29.12 16.75 8.56
C GLU A 20 28.39 15.86 9.53
N ILE A 21 29.09 14.89 10.12
CA ILE A 21 28.54 13.98 11.14
C ILE A 21 29.40 14.11 12.39
N VAL A 22 28.82 14.65 13.45
CA VAL A 22 29.40 14.64 14.80
C VAL A 22 28.57 13.67 15.64
N PRO A 23 29.09 12.48 15.95
CA PRO A 23 28.31 11.44 16.64
C PRO A 23 27.64 11.96 17.93
N GLY A 24 26.32 11.78 18.03
CA GLY A 24 25.54 12.22 19.20
C GLY A 24 25.25 13.73 19.30
N VAL A 25 25.77 14.55 18.38
CA VAL A 25 25.66 16.02 18.44
C VAL A 25 24.99 16.60 17.19
N PHE A 26 25.53 16.28 16.00
CA PHE A 26 25.08 16.89 14.75
C PHE A 26 25.20 15.95 13.55
N LYS A 27 24.18 15.96 12.68
CA LYS A 27 24.23 15.39 11.33
C LYS A 27 23.47 16.32 10.38
N GLY A 28 24.20 16.95 9.46
CA GLY A 28 23.61 17.89 8.50
C GLY A 28 24.59 18.33 7.41
N ALA A 29 24.10 19.12 6.45
CA ALA A 29 24.97 19.69 5.42
C ALA A 29 25.85 20.75 6.03
N ALA A 30 27.20 20.55 5.96
CA ALA A 30 28.20 21.59 6.26
C ALA A 30 28.27 22.61 5.13
N PHE A 31 28.21 22.11 3.89
CA PHE A 31 28.14 22.94 2.68
C PHE A 31 27.02 22.39 1.78
N ARG A 32 26.30 23.29 1.14
CA ARG A 32 25.23 22.93 0.21
C ARG A 32 25.71 22.97 -1.24
N LYS A 33 25.07 22.17 -2.10
CA LYS A 33 25.20 22.29 -3.56
C LYS A 33 25.04 23.75 -4.00
N GLY A 34 25.88 24.19 -4.91
CA GLY A 34 25.87 25.56 -5.38
C GLY A 34 26.67 26.52 -4.52
N HIS A 35 27.27 26.06 -3.42
CA HIS A 35 28.20 26.88 -2.63
C HIS A 35 29.48 27.14 -3.42
N ILE A 36 29.88 28.41 -3.49
CA ILE A 36 31.16 28.79 -4.08
C ILE A 36 32.22 28.61 -3.00
N ILE A 37 33.24 27.78 -3.26
CA ILE A 37 34.30 27.49 -2.29
C ILE A 37 35.15 28.74 -2.09
N GLU A 38 35.26 29.16 -0.85
CA GLU A 38 36.08 30.26 -0.42
C GLU A 38 37.33 29.74 0.32
N GLU A 39 38.39 30.57 0.43
CA GLU A 39 39.63 30.18 1.09
C GLU A 39 39.41 29.75 2.56
N LYS A 40 38.46 30.40 3.26
CA LYS A 40 38.06 30.06 4.65
C LYS A 40 37.38 28.67 4.78
N ASP A 41 36.87 28.09 3.69
CA ASP A 41 36.16 26.83 3.70
C ASP A 41 37.13 25.63 3.65
N ILE A 42 38.36 25.86 3.22
CA ILE A 42 39.38 24.81 3.02
C ILE A 42 39.64 24.05 4.33
N GLU A 43 39.90 24.78 5.42
CA GLU A 43 40.18 24.19 6.73
C GLU A 43 38.97 23.33 7.20
N LYS A 44 37.77 23.87 7.12
CA LYS A 44 36.53 23.14 7.50
C LYS A 44 36.32 21.90 6.65
N LEU A 45 36.57 21.95 5.35
CA LEU A 45 36.49 20.81 4.44
C LEU A 45 37.48 19.71 4.83
N LEU A 46 38.70 20.07 5.15
CA LEU A 46 39.72 19.13 5.60
C LEU A 46 39.38 18.52 6.96
N ASP A 47 38.85 19.31 7.91
CA ASP A 47 38.43 18.85 9.25
C ASP A 47 37.31 17.79 9.19
N ILE A 48 36.40 17.91 8.25
CA ILE A 48 35.36 16.91 8.01
C ILE A 48 35.82 15.77 7.08
N GLY A 49 37.14 15.67 6.83
CA GLY A 49 37.77 14.56 6.12
C GLY A 49 37.64 14.62 4.60
N LYS A 50 37.47 15.81 4.01
CA LYS A 50 37.38 16.00 2.57
C LYS A 50 38.68 16.52 2.00
N GLU A 51 39.51 15.64 1.46
CA GLU A 51 40.73 16.02 0.71
C GLU A 51 40.42 16.39 -0.73
N ASN A 52 39.37 15.82 -1.30
CA ASN A 52 38.93 16.08 -2.66
C ASN A 52 37.40 16.32 -2.65
N ILE A 53 36.96 17.19 -3.54
CA ILE A 53 35.55 17.49 -3.77
C ILE A 53 35.21 17.42 -5.25
N PHE A 54 33.93 17.26 -5.55
CA PHE A 54 33.45 17.40 -6.91
C PHE A 54 32.95 18.81 -7.15
N VAL A 55 33.51 19.47 -8.17
CA VAL A 55 33.08 20.78 -8.63
C VAL A 55 32.36 20.68 -9.98
N TRP A 56 31.58 21.71 -10.26
CA TRP A 56 30.72 21.72 -11.43
C TRP A 56 31.54 21.90 -12.70
N ASP A 57 31.55 20.86 -13.51
CA ASP A 57 31.78 20.96 -14.94
C ASP A 57 30.56 20.36 -15.61
N LEU A 58 29.75 21.16 -16.28
CA LEU A 58 28.53 20.70 -16.95
C LEU A 58 28.92 19.72 -18.07
N LEU A 59 28.91 18.43 -17.74
CA LEU A 59 28.99 17.38 -18.75
C LEU A 59 27.64 17.34 -19.49
N ASP A 60 27.67 17.73 -20.77
CA ASP A 60 26.49 17.54 -21.64
C ASP A 60 26.01 16.09 -21.59
N GLY A 61 24.69 15.90 -21.44
CA GLY A 61 24.09 14.58 -21.39
C GLY A 61 24.07 13.91 -20.02
N TYR A 62 24.39 14.63 -18.93
CA TYR A 62 24.28 14.15 -17.56
C TYR A 62 23.33 15.01 -16.72
N VAL A 63 22.62 14.37 -15.79
CA VAL A 63 21.68 15.00 -14.87
C VAL A 63 22.12 14.79 -13.43
N HIS A 64 22.09 15.85 -12.64
CA HIS A 64 22.46 15.80 -11.23
C HIS A 64 21.41 15.03 -10.40
N GLU A 65 21.83 14.34 -9.32
CA GLU A 65 21.00 13.48 -8.48
C GLU A 65 19.68 14.12 -8.01
N ASN A 66 19.68 15.41 -7.63
CA ASN A 66 18.47 16.09 -7.19
C ASN A 66 17.48 16.30 -8.34
N ASP A 67 17.97 16.73 -9.51
CA ASP A 67 17.12 16.95 -10.70
C ASP A 67 16.61 15.60 -11.23
N ALA A 68 17.45 14.57 -11.18
CA ALA A 68 17.06 13.20 -11.51
C ALA A 68 15.93 12.71 -10.57
N ALA A 69 16.08 12.90 -9.25
CA ALA A 69 15.05 12.52 -8.29
C ALA A 69 13.71 13.23 -8.55
N TYR A 70 13.71 14.51 -8.88
CA TYR A 70 12.48 15.24 -9.26
C TYR A 70 11.84 14.67 -10.53
N ARG A 71 12.61 14.32 -11.54
CA ARG A 71 12.13 13.71 -12.77
C ARG A 71 11.53 12.33 -12.50
N MET A 72 12.22 11.51 -11.69
CA MET A 72 11.76 10.18 -11.32
C MET A 72 10.41 10.22 -10.58
N VAL A 73 10.25 11.10 -9.58
CA VAL A 73 8.97 11.20 -8.87
C VAL A 73 7.85 11.73 -9.75
N LYS A 74 8.14 12.67 -10.65
CA LYS A 74 7.15 13.20 -11.59
C LYS A 74 6.63 12.12 -12.54
N ALA A 75 7.48 11.18 -12.94
CA ALA A 75 7.10 10.11 -13.85
C ALA A 75 6.41 8.93 -13.15
N ALA A 76 6.85 8.57 -11.92
CA ALA A 76 6.49 7.32 -11.28
C ALA A 76 5.39 7.43 -10.21
N VAL A 77 5.18 8.63 -9.64
CA VAL A 77 4.28 8.82 -8.50
C VAL A 77 2.90 9.25 -8.96
N GLY A 78 1.89 8.48 -8.56
CA GLY A 78 0.48 8.76 -8.81
C GLY A 78 -0.20 9.54 -7.68
N GLU A 79 -1.52 9.45 -7.64
CA GLU A 79 -2.34 10.18 -6.66
C GLU A 79 -2.11 9.72 -5.21
N GLY A 80 -2.48 10.57 -4.26
CA GLY A 80 -2.49 10.26 -2.84
C GLY A 80 -1.11 10.22 -2.17
N ILE A 81 -0.06 10.75 -2.82
CA ILE A 81 1.30 10.76 -2.30
C ILE A 81 1.81 12.19 -2.14
N ALA A 82 2.33 12.49 -0.97
CA ALA A 82 3.12 13.68 -0.67
C ALA A 82 4.61 13.36 -0.78
N LEU A 83 5.40 14.31 -1.27
CA LEU A 83 6.83 14.17 -1.49
C LEU A 83 7.59 15.05 -0.49
N THR A 84 8.72 14.56 -0.01
CA THR A 84 9.67 15.41 0.71
C THR A 84 10.53 16.21 -0.26
N GLU A 85 11.15 17.28 0.22
CA GLU A 85 12.26 17.91 -0.50
C GLU A 85 13.41 16.92 -0.65
N PRO A 86 14.16 16.99 -1.77
CA PRO A 86 15.32 16.14 -1.98
C PRO A 86 16.41 16.44 -0.94
N LYS A 87 16.95 15.37 -0.39
CA LYS A 87 18.11 15.43 0.50
C LYS A 87 19.12 14.40 0.04
N GLU A 88 20.29 14.85 -0.38
CA GLU A 88 21.34 13.99 -0.93
C GLU A 88 20.79 13.11 -2.08
N GLY A 89 20.06 13.74 -3.02
CA GLY A 89 19.43 13.06 -4.15
C GLY A 89 18.20 12.21 -3.81
N LYS A 90 17.83 12.06 -2.53
CA LYS A 90 16.71 11.21 -2.09
C LYS A 90 15.44 12.00 -1.87
N ILE A 91 14.32 11.54 -2.44
CA ILE A 91 12.96 12.01 -2.16
C ILE A 91 12.18 10.84 -1.53
N ASN A 92 11.50 11.09 -0.41
CA ASN A 92 10.63 10.11 0.24
C ASN A 92 9.18 10.31 -0.17
N PHE A 93 8.42 9.21 -0.13
CA PHE A 93 6.99 9.14 -0.43
C PHE A 93 6.21 8.98 0.87
N LEU A 94 5.24 9.86 1.11
CA LEU A 94 4.37 9.82 2.27
C LEU A 94 2.93 9.71 1.80
N ALA A 95 2.10 8.96 2.53
CA ALA A 95 0.66 8.94 2.24
C ALA A 95 0.06 10.33 2.54
N LYS A 96 -0.68 10.88 1.58
CA LYS A 96 -1.34 12.19 1.71
C LYS A 96 -2.66 12.10 2.48
N PHE A 97 -3.27 10.94 2.49
CA PHE A 97 -4.53 10.62 3.17
C PHE A 97 -4.61 9.10 3.45
N PRO A 98 -5.53 8.65 4.32
CA PRO A 98 -5.77 7.23 4.55
C PRO A 98 -6.31 6.53 3.30
N GLY A 99 -5.80 5.34 2.98
CA GLY A 99 -6.22 4.59 1.80
C GLY A 99 -5.52 3.24 1.68
N VAL A 100 -5.58 2.67 0.48
CA VAL A 100 -4.85 1.44 0.13
C VAL A 100 -3.68 1.79 -0.78
N LEU A 101 -2.48 1.39 -0.37
CA LEU A 101 -1.27 1.56 -1.18
C LEU A 101 -1.30 0.59 -2.37
N LYS A 102 -1.13 1.13 -3.57
CA LYS A 102 -1.01 0.37 -4.81
C LYS A 102 0.37 0.51 -5.41
N ILE A 103 0.96 -0.61 -5.76
CA ILE A 103 2.28 -0.71 -6.40
C ILE A 103 2.14 -1.50 -7.69
N ASN A 104 2.64 -0.95 -8.80
CA ASN A 104 2.84 -1.69 -10.04
C ASN A 104 4.17 -2.44 -9.94
N LEU A 105 4.11 -3.71 -9.52
CA LEU A 105 5.31 -4.51 -9.24
C LEU A 105 6.14 -4.77 -10.50
N GLU A 106 5.50 -4.99 -11.65
CA GLU A 106 6.20 -5.26 -12.92
C GLU A 106 7.04 -4.05 -13.30
N ALA A 107 6.44 -2.87 -13.33
CA ALA A 107 7.14 -1.63 -13.61
C ALA A 107 8.20 -1.30 -12.53
N LEU A 108 7.90 -1.54 -11.26
CA LEU A 108 8.86 -1.35 -10.16
C LEU A 108 10.12 -2.20 -10.35
N TYR A 109 9.98 -3.46 -10.74
CA TYR A 109 11.12 -4.34 -10.99
C TYR A 109 11.88 -3.94 -12.25
N GLU A 110 11.17 -3.55 -13.32
CA GLU A 110 11.76 -3.09 -14.57
C GLU A 110 12.66 -1.86 -14.36
N ILE A 111 12.18 -0.83 -13.66
CA ILE A 111 13.00 0.38 -13.41
C ILE A 111 14.21 0.12 -12.51
N ASN A 112 14.10 -0.79 -11.53
CA ASN A 112 15.21 -1.14 -10.65
C ASN A 112 16.19 -2.15 -11.28
N ALA A 113 15.95 -2.60 -12.51
CA ALA A 113 16.91 -3.43 -13.24
C ALA A 113 18.19 -2.65 -13.62
N ASP A 114 18.10 -1.32 -13.75
CA ASP A 114 19.27 -0.46 -13.88
C ASP A 114 19.87 -0.20 -12.48
N GLU A 115 21.15 -0.60 -12.29
CA GLU A 115 21.86 -0.48 -11.02
C GLU A 115 22.06 0.97 -10.52
N GLN A 116 21.88 1.95 -11.41
CA GLN A 116 21.96 3.37 -11.05
C GLN A 116 20.66 3.90 -10.44
N ILE A 117 19.56 3.16 -10.51
CA ILE A 117 18.25 3.52 -9.99
C ILE A 117 18.00 2.83 -8.64
N CYS A 118 17.49 3.58 -7.69
CA CYS A 118 16.93 3.05 -6.45
C CYS A 118 15.54 3.61 -6.25
N PHE A 119 14.53 2.76 -6.42
CA PHE A 119 13.13 3.07 -6.13
C PHE A 119 12.58 1.98 -5.19
N ALA A 120 12.50 2.28 -3.91
CA ALA A 120 12.13 1.32 -2.88
C ALA A 120 10.78 1.68 -2.24
N THR A 121 9.95 0.68 -1.99
CA THR A 121 8.62 0.86 -1.38
C THR A 121 8.38 -0.15 -0.25
N ILE A 122 7.42 0.15 0.64
CA ILE A 122 6.80 -0.90 1.46
C ILE A 122 5.88 -1.76 0.58
N HIS A 123 5.43 -2.90 1.11
CA HIS A 123 4.53 -3.79 0.35
C HIS A 123 3.18 -3.13 0.03
N GLY A 124 2.71 -3.34 -1.20
CA GLY A 124 1.42 -2.86 -1.70
C GLY A 124 0.21 -3.59 -1.12
N ASN A 125 -0.99 -3.18 -1.55
CA ASN A 125 -2.29 -3.72 -1.13
C ASN A 125 -2.59 -3.64 0.38
N LYS A 126 -1.87 -2.78 1.12
CA LYS A 126 -2.07 -2.53 2.54
C LYS A 126 -2.78 -1.20 2.79
N THR A 127 -3.54 -1.16 3.87
CA THR A 127 -4.07 0.12 4.37
C THR A 127 -2.94 0.96 4.92
N VAL A 128 -2.98 2.26 4.62
CA VAL A 128 -2.02 3.24 5.10
C VAL A 128 -2.76 4.42 5.71
N THR A 129 -2.15 5.06 6.70
CA THR A 129 -2.64 6.30 7.32
C THR A 129 -1.90 7.50 6.74
N GLU A 130 -2.49 8.69 6.87
CA GLU A 130 -1.84 9.94 6.50
C GLU A 130 -0.46 10.08 7.15
N GLY A 131 0.51 10.58 6.40
CA GLY A 131 1.89 10.76 6.85
C GLY A 131 2.74 9.47 6.90
N LYS A 132 2.16 8.29 6.63
CA LYS A 132 2.92 7.02 6.59
C LYS A 132 3.99 7.08 5.51
N LEU A 133 5.23 6.72 5.88
CA LEU A 133 6.33 6.56 4.93
C LEU A 133 6.05 5.31 4.06
N LEU A 134 5.98 5.52 2.75
CA LEU A 134 5.65 4.49 1.76
C LEU A 134 6.86 3.98 1.00
N GLY A 135 7.91 4.80 0.91
CA GLY A 135 9.10 4.49 0.16
C GLY A 135 9.93 5.72 -0.15
N GLY A 136 10.81 5.60 -1.11
CA GLY A 136 11.63 6.71 -1.61
C GLY A 136 12.40 6.33 -2.87
N THR A 137 12.91 7.33 -3.54
CA THR A 137 13.73 7.16 -4.75
C THR A 137 14.95 8.04 -4.74
N ARG A 138 15.99 7.59 -5.43
CA ARG A 138 17.20 8.35 -5.76
C ARG A 138 17.94 7.67 -6.93
N VAL A 139 18.83 8.38 -7.57
CA VAL A 139 19.91 7.74 -8.35
C VAL A 139 21.10 7.44 -7.43
N ILE A 140 21.83 6.36 -7.73
CA ILE A 140 22.98 5.93 -6.91
C ILE A 140 24.20 6.84 -7.14
N PRO A 141 24.57 7.18 -8.41
CA PRO A 141 25.65 8.11 -8.65
C PRO A 141 25.21 9.56 -8.42
N LEU A 142 26.17 10.45 -8.18
CA LEU A 142 25.92 11.89 -8.04
C LEU A 142 25.35 12.54 -9.30
N VAL A 143 25.70 11.99 -10.47
CA VAL A 143 25.15 12.35 -11.78
C VAL A 143 24.83 11.07 -12.56
N VAL A 144 23.76 11.09 -13.32
CA VAL A 144 23.31 9.98 -14.15
C VAL A 144 23.16 10.45 -15.59
N LYS A 145 23.38 9.56 -16.56
CA LYS A 145 23.17 9.88 -17.98
C LYS A 145 21.70 10.17 -18.26
N GLU A 146 21.46 11.11 -19.16
CA GLU A 146 20.11 11.45 -19.64
C GLU A 146 19.35 10.21 -20.17
N GLU A 147 20.05 9.28 -20.84
CA GLU A 147 19.48 8.07 -21.40
C GLU A 147 18.85 7.15 -20.34
N VAL A 148 19.45 7.07 -19.13
CA VAL A 148 18.93 6.26 -18.01
C VAL A 148 17.60 6.83 -17.53
N LEU A 149 17.50 8.15 -17.37
CA LEU A 149 16.27 8.82 -16.99
C LEU A 149 15.20 8.73 -18.06
N ALA A 150 15.58 8.86 -19.33
CA ALA A 150 14.65 8.70 -20.45
C ALA A 150 14.04 7.27 -20.50
N SER A 151 14.85 6.23 -20.23
CA SER A 151 14.38 4.84 -20.12
C SER A 151 13.43 4.67 -18.94
N PHE A 152 13.78 5.22 -17.77
CA PHE A 152 12.92 5.22 -16.58
C PHE A 152 11.55 5.88 -16.86
N GLU A 153 11.56 7.08 -17.45
CA GLU A 153 10.36 7.84 -17.79
C GLU A 153 9.48 7.10 -18.81
N GLU A 154 10.11 6.43 -19.78
CA GLU A 154 9.39 5.65 -20.79
C GLU A 154 8.70 4.43 -20.17
N THR A 155 9.37 3.71 -19.24
CA THR A 155 8.75 2.61 -18.50
C THR A 155 7.54 3.10 -17.69
N CYS A 156 7.67 4.23 -16.99
CA CYS A 156 6.55 4.83 -16.27
C CYS A 156 5.41 5.26 -17.20
N ARG A 157 5.74 5.84 -18.35
CA ARG A 157 4.75 6.28 -19.35
C ARG A 157 3.95 5.11 -19.92
N LYS A 158 4.59 3.96 -20.16
CA LYS A 158 3.93 2.74 -20.68
C LYS A 158 3.03 2.07 -19.65
N ASN A 159 3.45 2.03 -18.40
CA ASN A 159 2.84 1.22 -17.34
C ASN A 159 1.96 2.04 -16.39
N GLY A 160 1.92 3.38 -16.53
CA GLY A 160 1.26 4.28 -15.60
C GLY A 160 2.05 4.45 -14.28
N PRO A 161 1.46 5.01 -13.24
CA PRO A 161 2.15 5.27 -11.98
C PRO A 161 2.59 3.97 -11.32
N ILE A 162 3.83 3.98 -10.79
CA ILE A 162 4.42 2.84 -10.07
C ILE A 162 3.85 2.74 -8.67
N ILE A 163 3.62 3.89 -8.01
CA ILE A 163 3.12 3.97 -6.63
C ILE A 163 1.99 5.00 -6.53
N GLN A 164 0.91 4.64 -5.85
CA GLN A 164 -0.22 5.54 -5.54
C GLN A 164 -0.97 5.08 -4.30
N VAL A 165 -1.71 5.99 -3.66
CA VAL A 165 -2.64 5.66 -2.57
C VAL A 165 -4.06 5.91 -3.08
N VAL A 166 -4.88 4.86 -3.07
CA VAL A 166 -6.28 4.94 -3.47
C VAL A 166 -7.14 5.12 -2.21
N PRO A 167 -7.96 6.17 -2.12
CA PRO A 167 -8.76 6.43 -0.93
C PRO A 167 -9.82 5.35 -0.73
N LEU A 168 -10.15 5.06 0.53
CA LEU A 168 -11.30 4.24 0.88
C LEU A 168 -12.58 5.04 0.65
N LYS A 169 -13.56 4.44 -0.01
CA LYS A 169 -14.89 5.03 -0.17
C LYS A 169 -15.63 5.03 1.17
N LYS A 170 -16.45 6.05 1.42
CA LYS A 170 -17.43 6.04 2.51
C LYS A 170 -18.57 5.07 2.15
N ALA A 171 -18.26 3.78 2.18
CA ALA A 171 -19.14 2.74 1.70
C ALA A 171 -20.28 2.45 2.69
N LYS A 172 -21.43 2.07 2.13
CA LYS A 172 -22.57 1.52 2.88
C LYS A 172 -22.49 0.01 2.88
N ILE A 173 -22.50 -0.60 4.06
CA ILE A 173 -22.38 -2.06 4.24
C ILE A 173 -23.69 -2.60 4.82
N GLY A 174 -24.24 -3.64 4.19
CA GLY A 174 -25.32 -4.46 4.75
C GLY A 174 -24.75 -5.74 5.36
N ILE A 175 -25.19 -6.13 6.55
CA ILE A 175 -24.77 -7.36 7.22
C ILE A 175 -25.94 -8.35 7.23
N VAL A 176 -25.68 -9.59 6.79
CA VAL A 176 -26.60 -10.74 6.97
C VAL A 176 -25.91 -11.72 7.92
N THR A 177 -26.47 -11.92 9.09
CA THR A 177 -25.98 -12.90 10.08
C THR A 177 -26.86 -14.14 10.05
N THR A 178 -26.25 -15.29 9.74
CA THR A 178 -26.93 -16.58 9.65
C THR A 178 -26.67 -17.44 10.88
N GLY A 179 -27.57 -18.33 11.16
CA GLY A 179 -27.51 -19.29 12.25
C GLY A 179 -28.84 -19.36 13.03
N SER A 180 -29.45 -20.54 13.04
CA SER A 180 -30.71 -20.76 13.74
C SER A 180 -30.63 -20.51 15.24
N GLU A 181 -29.45 -20.71 15.84
CA GLU A 181 -29.17 -20.43 17.26
C GLU A 181 -29.19 -18.94 17.59
N ILE A 182 -28.72 -18.07 16.64
CA ILE A 182 -28.75 -16.61 16.79
C ILE A 182 -30.16 -16.11 16.56
N LEU A 183 -30.80 -16.56 15.46
CA LEU A 183 -32.17 -16.18 15.13
C LEU A 183 -33.14 -16.50 16.27
N ASN A 184 -33.01 -17.66 16.88
CA ASN A 184 -33.85 -18.12 18.01
C ASN A 184 -33.38 -17.57 19.37
N LYS A 185 -32.41 -16.64 19.38
CA LYS A 185 -31.87 -15.99 20.61
C LYS A 185 -31.32 -17.00 21.65
N ARG A 186 -30.84 -18.16 21.21
CA ARG A 186 -30.18 -19.15 22.07
C ARG A 186 -28.76 -18.69 22.45
N ILE A 187 -28.11 -17.98 21.52
CA ILE A 187 -26.84 -17.31 21.74
C ILE A 187 -26.91 -15.85 21.28
N THR A 188 -26.04 -15.03 21.83
CA THR A 188 -25.90 -13.61 21.41
C THR A 188 -25.06 -13.52 20.14
N ASP A 189 -25.49 -12.67 19.20
CA ASP A 189 -24.68 -12.34 18.03
C ASP A 189 -23.35 -11.71 18.42
N LYS A 190 -22.26 -12.33 18.00
CA LYS A 190 -20.89 -11.84 18.18
C LYS A 190 -20.27 -11.31 16.87
N PHE A 191 -20.87 -11.62 15.72
CA PHE A 191 -20.41 -11.16 14.41
C PHE A 191 -20.68 -9.68 14.20
N GLY A 192 -21.92 -9.25 14.40
CA GLY A 192 -22.34 -7.87 14.14
C GLY A 192 -21.47 -6.82 14.82
N PRO A 193 -21.19 -6.92 16.14
CA PRO A 193 -20.30 -5.96 16.80
C PRO A 193 -18.90 -5.91 16.21
N VAL A 194 -18.30 -7.07 15.86
CA VAL A 194 -16.94 -7.12 15.27
C VAL A 194 -16.94 -6.54 13.87
N LEU A 195 -17.91 -6.88 13.03
CA LEU A 195 -18.01 -6.37 11.65
C LEU A 195 -18.26 -4.86 11.64
N ARG A 196 -19.08 -4.33 12.54
CA ARG A 196 -19.29 -2.88 12.70
C ARG A 196 -18.00 -2.16 13.08
N ALA A 197 -17.24 -2.69 14.04
CA ALA A 197 -15.96 -2.11 14.43
C ALA A 197 -14.94 -2.12 13.29
N LYS A 198 -14.87 -3.21 12.50
CA LYS A 198 -14.00 -3.31 11.32
C LYS A 198 -14.44 -2.34 10.20
N ALA A 199 -15.73 -2.20 9.96
CA ALA A 199 -16.26 -1.24 8.99
C ALA A 199 -15.92 0.20 9.40
N GLU A 200 -16.08 0.55 10.68
CA GLU A 200 -15.74 1.86 11.24
C GLU A 200 -14.23 2.14 11.14
N GLU A 201 -13.35 1.15 11.43
CA GLU A 201 -11.90 1.26 11.23
C GLU A 201 -11.56 1.66 9.78
N LEU A 202 -12.37 1.22 8.80
CA LEU A 202 -12.21 1.52 7.38
C LEU A 202 -12.99 2.77 6.91
N GLY A 203 -13.66 3.48 7.81
CA GLY A 203 -14.47 4.65 7.47
C GLY A 203 -15.78 4.33 6.73
N ALA A 204 -16.21 3.07 6.72
CA ALA A 204 -17.47 2.62 6.15
C ALA A 204 -18.62 2.69 7.17
N VAL A 205 -19.85 2.65 6.69
CA VAL A 205 -21.06 2.73 7.53
C VAL A 205 -21.91 1.48 7.35
N VAL A 206 -22.16 0.76 8.42
CA VAL A 206 -23.12 -0.34 8.42
C VAL A 206 -24.54 0.23 8.49
N VAL A 207 -25.27 0.14 7.38
CA VAL A 207 -26.62 0.70 7.23
C VAL A 207 -27.70 -0.20 7.81
N GLY A 208 -27.43 -1.48 7.95
CA GLY A 208 -28.37 -2.44 8.51
C GLY A 208 -27.74 -3.81 8.80
N GLN A 209 -28.41 -4.57 9.65
CA GLN A 209 -28.09 -5.97 9.90
C GLN A 209 -29.40 -6.76 9.95
N SER A 210 -29.46 -7.85 9.20
CA SER A 210 -30.56 -8.82 9.25
C SER A 210 -30.09 -10.15 9.80
N PHE A 211 -31.01 -10.91 10.35
CA PHE A 211 -30.76 -12.23 10.92
C PHE A 211 -31.56 -13.28 10.15
N SER A 212 -30.95 -14.41 9.86
CA SER A 212 -31.59 -15.55 9.21
C SER A 212 -31.26 -16.85 9.94
N GLY A 213 -32.15 -17.82 9.86
CA GLY A 213 -31.80 -19.24 10.07
C GLY A 213 -31.01 -19.77 8.87
N ASP A 214 -30.96 -21.11 8.80
CA ASP A 214 -30.15 -21.82 7.80
C ASP A 214 -30.97 -22.13 6.51
N ASP A 215 -31.94 -21.28 6.18
CA ASP A 215 -32.71 -21.33 4.93
C ASP A 215 -32.03 -20.48 3.85
N LYS A 216 -31.50 -21.17 2.82
CA LYS A 216 -30.77 -20.51 1.72
C LYS A 216 -31.60 -19.46 0.96
N ASN A 217 -32.93 -19.65 0.84
CA ASN A 217 -33.78 -18.71 0.12
C ASN A 217 -33.97 -17.43 0.94
N VAL A 218 -34.14 -17.55 2.25
CA VAL A 218 -34.23 -16.38 3.15
C VAL A 218 -32.94 -15.60 3.16
N ILE A 219 -31.80 -16.29 3.23
CA ILE A 219 -30.45 -15.64 3.18
C ILE A 219 -30.28 -14.90 1.86
N ARG A 220 -30.58 -15.57 0.73
CA ARG A 220 -30.52 -14.94 -0.62
C ARG A 220 -31.37 -13.69 -0.70
N ASP A 221 -32.62 -13.76 -0.25
CA ASP A 221 -33.57 -12.65 -0.35
C ASP A 221 -33.13 -11.45 0.50
N GLN A 222 -32.53 -11.70 1.66
CA GLN A 222 -31.92 -10.63 2.48
C GLN A 222 -30.70 -9.99 1.80
N ILE A 223 -29.82 -10.77 1.14
CA ILE A 223 -28.69 -10.24 0.35
C ILE A 223 -29.22 -9.34 -0.76
N LEU A 224 -30.18 -9.83 -1.55
CA LEU A 224 -30.77 -9.08 -2.66
C LEU A 224 -31.45 -7.80 -2.20
N LYS A 225 -32.15 -7.83 -1.06
CA LYS A 225 -32.75 -6.65 -0.44
C LYS A 225 -31.73 -5.56 -0.14
N PHE A 226 -30.59 -5.88 0.52
CA PHE A 226 -29.55 -4.89 0.76
C PHE A 226 -28.98 -4.32 -0.54
N ILE A 227 -28.80 -5.15 -1.58
CA ILE A 227 -28.36 -4.69 -2.89
C ILE A 227 -29.37 -3.70 -3.51
N GLU A 228 -30.66 -3.96 -3.39
CA GLU A 228 -31.74 -3.08 -3.87
C GLU A 228 -31.83 -1.78 -3.05
N GLU A 229 -31.46 -1.80 -1.77
CA GLU A 229 -31.35 -0.63 -0.90
C GLU A 229 -30.11 0.22 -1.21
N GLY A 230 -29.23 -0.22 -2.15
CA GLY A 230 -28.11 0.55 -2.65
C GLY A 230 -26.88 0.55 -1.72
N VAL A 231 -26.56 -0.61 -1.13
CA VAL A 231 -25.31 -0.80 -0.42
C VAL A 231 -24.13 -0.97 -1.39
N ASP A 232 -22.92 -0.67 -0.92
CA ASP A 232 -21.68 -0.85 -1.68
C ASP A 232 -21.03 -2.23 -1.44
N LEU A 233 -21.42 -2.91 -0.34
CA LEU A 233 -20.91 -4.22 0.06
C LEU A 233 -21.96 -4.94 0.90
N VAL A 234 -22.13 -6.25 0.69
CA VAL A 234 -22.89 -7.12 1.60
C VAL A 234 -21.94 -8.10 2.28
N GLU A 235 -21.96 -8.14 3.61
CA GLU A 235 -21.21 -9.07 4.44
C GLU A 235 -22.16 -10.14 4.98
N VAL A 236 -21.90 -11.41 4.65
CA VAL A 236 -22.70 -12.54 5.14
C VAL A 236 -21.83 -13.35 6.10
N SER A 237 -22.27 -13.48 7.34
CA SER A 237 -21.54 -14.16 8.41
C SER A 237 -22.33 -15.33 8.98
N GLY A 238 -21.63 -16.43 9.28
CA GLY A 238 -22.22 -17.70 9.70
C GLY A 238 -22.48 -18.66 8.53
N GLY A 239 -22.63 -19.95 8.79
CA GLY A 239 -22.96 -20.97 7.81
C GLY A 239 -22.00 -21.08 6.63
N MET A 240 -20.70 -20.87 6.87
CA MET A 240 -19.66 -20.81 5.82
C MET A 240 -18.75 -22.05 5.77
N SER A 241 -18.92 -23.01 6.69
CA SER A 241 -18.10 -24.21 6.75
C SER A 241 -18.64 -25.33 5.83
N VAL A 242 -18.38 -26.57 6.19
CA VAL A 242 -18.72 -27.74 5.38
C VAL A 242 -19.85 -28.58 5.97
N ASP A 243 -20.47 -28.10 7.03
CA ASP A 243 -21.59 -28.80 7.66
C ASP A 243 -22.82 -28.77 6.75
N PRO A 244 -23.71 -29.80 6.83
CA PRO A 244 -24.90 -29.88 5.99
C PRO A 244 -25.84 -28.67 6.12
N ASP A 245 -25.81 -28.01 7.29
CA ASP A 245 -26.65 -26.85 7.58
C ASP A 245 -26.02 -25.52 7.15
N ASP A 246 -24.78 -25.55 6.66
CA ASP A 246 -24.04 -24.37 6.20
C ASP A 246 -24.50 -23.91 4.82
N MET A 247 -25.60 -23.16 4.79
CA MET A 247 -26.29 -22.74 3.56
C MET A 247 -25.79 -21.43 2.95
N THR A 248 -24.92 -20.67 3.61
CA THR A 248 -24.48 -19.36 3.14
C THR A 248 -23.78 -19.40 1.76
N PRO A 249 -22.84 -20.33 1.46
CA PRO A 249 -22.25 -20.40 0.12
C PRO A 249 -23.24 -20.71 -0.98
N ALA A 250 -24.26 -21.56 -0.71
CA ALA A 250 -25.32 -21.87 -1.64
C ALA A 250 -26.22 -20.65 -1.88
N ALA A 251 -26.60 -19.94 -0.82
CA ALA A 251 -27.43 -18.73 -0.91
C ALA A 251 -26.75 -17.63 -1.74
N ILE A 252 -25.43 -17.40 -1.52
CA ILE A 252 -24.68 -16.42 -2.31
C ILE A 252 -24.62 -16.80 -3.79
N ARG A 253 -24.46 -18.09 -4.13
CA ARG A 253 -24.52 -18.56 -5.54
C ARG A 253 -25.91 -18.34 -6.14
N ASP A 254 -26.96 -18.63 -5.37
CA ASP A 254 -28.35 -18.49 -5.82
C ASP A 254 -28.80 -17.02 -6.01
N CYS A 255 -27.97 -16.03 -5.60
CA CYS A 255 -28.17 -14.61 -5.97
C CYS A 255 -27.92 -14.34 -7.46
N GLY A 256 -27.39 -15.30 -8.22
CA GLY A 256 -27.19 -15.19 -9.67
C GLY A 256 -26.01 -14.32 -10.08
N GLY A 257 -25.05 -14.10 -9.19
CA GLY A 257 -23.84 -13.31 -9.44
C GLY A 257 -22.65 -14.14 -9.94
N GLU A 258 -21.55 -13.44 -10.25
CA GLU A 258 -20.25 -14.03 -10.60
C GLU A 258 -19.50 -14.44 -9.32
N VAL A 259 -19.35 -15.74 -9.09
CA VAL A 259 -18.51 -16.23 -7.97
C VAL A 259 -17.04 -16.14 -8.36
N VAL A 260 -16.30 -15.26 -7.70
CA VAL A 260 -14.84 -15.07 -7.90
C VAL A 260 -14.07 -16.20 -7.21
N THR A 261 -14.43 -16.49 -5.97
CA THR A 261 -13.80 -17.55 -5.18
C THR A 261 -14.71 -18.05 -4.07
N TYR A 262 -14.58 -19.34 -3.77
CA TYR A 262 -14.92 -19.93 -2.49
C TYR A 262 -13.69 -20.67 -2.00
N GLY A 263 -13.09 -20.13 -0.93
CA GLY A 263 -11.78 -20.50 -0.42
C GLY A 263 -10.70 -19.50 -0.83
N ALA A 264 -9.85 -19.16 0.16
CA ALA A 264 -8.68 -18.32 0.02
C ALA A 264 -7.50 -18.95 0.74
N PRO A 265 -6.28 -18.89 0.17
CA PRO A 265 -5.07 -19.43 0.82
C PRO A 265 -4.56 -18.50 1.91
N VAL A 266 -5.44 -18.16 2.87
CA VAL A 266 -5.18 -17.24 3.98
C VAL A 266 -5.61 -17.89 5.30
N LEU A 267 -4.75 -17.85 6.28
CA LEU A 267 -4.98 -18.41 7.61
C LEU A 267 -4.67 -17.34 8.68
N PRO A 268 -5.71 -16.95 9.47
CA PRO A 268 -7.10 -17.42 9.46
C PRO A 268 -7.91 -16.84 8.28
N GLY A 269 -8.90 -17.62 7.79
CA GLY A 269 -9.84 -17.12 6.80
C GLY A 269 -10.05 -17.98 5.56
N SER A 270 -9.59 -19.22 5.55
CA SER A 270 -9.59 -20.09 4.36
C SER A 270 -10.97 -20.30 3.72
N MET A 271 -12.06 -20.29 4.49
CA MET A 271 -13.43 -20.49 4.00
C MET A 271 -14.10 -19.18 3.53
N PHE A 272 -13.33 -18.18 3.16
CA PHE A 272 -13.85 -16.92 2.61
C PHE A 272 -14.46 -17.11 1.22
N MET A 273 -15.54 -16.38 0.95
CA MET A 273 -16.17 -16.35 -0.38
C MET A 273 -16.31 -14.91 -0.87
N LEU A 274 -16.11 -14.70 -2.16
CA LEU A 274 -16.44 -13.45 -2.86
C LEU A 274 -17.28 -13.75 -4.09
N SER A 275 -18.40 -13.04 -4.23
CA SER A 275 -19.22 -12.99 -5.43
C SER A 275 -19.56 -11.55 -5.79
N TYR A 276 -19.75 -11.25 -7.08
CA TYR A 276 -20.31 -9.97 -7.53
C TYR A 276 -21.74 -10.18 -8.01
N VAL A 277 -22.71 -9.60 -7.30
CA VAL A 277 -24.14 -9.67 -7.63
C VAL A 277 -24.59 -8.29 -8.11
N LYS A 278 -25.04 -8.16 -9.35
CA LYS A 278 -25.35 -6.86 -10.00
C LYS A 278 -24.19 -5.85 -9.88
N GLY A 279 -22.95 -6.34 -9.87
CA GLY A 279 -21.75 -5.51 -9.70
C GLY A 279 -21.38 -5.17 -8.25
N ILE A 280 -22.20 -5.50 -7.27
CA ILE A 280 -21.96 -5.27 -5.84
C ILE A 280 -21.22 -6.49 -5.26
N PRO A 281 -20.10 -6.29 -4.54
CA PRO A 281 -19.43 -7.39 -3.85
C PRO A 281 -20.28 -7.95 -2.71
N VAL A 282 -20.40 -9.27 -2.66
CA VAL A 282 -21.00 -10.04 -1.57
C VAL A 282 -19.93 -10.96 -1.03
N VAL A 283 -19.60 -10.82 0.25
CA VAL A 283 -18.56 -11.61 0.91
C VAL A 283 -19.18 -12.56 1.93
N GLY A 284 -18.82 -13.84 1.83
CA GLY A 284 -19.11 -14.85 2.86
C GLY A 284 -17.94 -14.93 3.83
N LEU A 285 -18.19 -14.67 5.11
CA LEU A 285 -17.19 -14.51 6.15
C LEU A 285 -17.12 -15.73 7.07
N PRO A 286 -15.96 -16.40 7.17
CA PRO A 286 -15.78 -17.54 8.05
C PRO A 286 -15.79 -17.13 9.54
N GLY A 287 -16.11 -18.06 10.42
CA GLY A 287 -16.25 -17.83 11.87
C GLY A 287 -15.02 -17.23 12.53
N CYS A 288 -13.83 -17.46 11.99
CA CYS A 288 -12.58 -16.89 12.52
C CYS A 288 -12.51 -15.34 12.46
N VAL A 289 -13.32 -14.70 11.61
CA VAL A 289 -13.39 -13.22 11.56
C VAL A 289 -13.85 -12.64 12.90
N MET A 290 -14.68 -13.39 13.63
CA MET A 290 -15.15 -13.01 14.97
C MET A 290 -14.08 -13.19 16.05
N ALA A 291 -13.20 -14.19 15.91
CA ALA A 291 -12.29 -14.62 16.96
C ALA A 291 -10.84 -14.10 16.80
N ALA A 292 -10.37 -13.97 15.57
CA ALA A 292 -8.98 -13.58 15.28
C ALA A 292 -8.85 -12.06 15.08
N LYS A 293 -7.73 -11.50 15.53
CA LYS A 293 -7.44 -10.06 15.40
C LYS A 293 -7.40 -9.62 13.94
N ARG A 294 -6.76 -10.41 13.08
CA ARG A 294 -6.65 -10.17 11.62
C ARG A 294 -6.88 -11.47 10.86
N THR A 295 -7.57 -11.35 9.73
CA THR A 295 -8.00 -12.48 8.90
C THR A 295 -7.96 -12.07 7.42
N VAL A 296 -8.44 -12.93 6.54
CA VAL A 296 -8.67 -12.62 5.12
C VAL A 296 -9.52 -11.35 4.92
N TYR A 297 -10.42 -11.03 5.83
CA TYR A 297 -11.22 -9.80 5.81
C TYR A 297 -10.34 -8.56 5.67
N ASP A 298 -9.30 -8.48 6.51
CA ASP A 298 -8.41 -7.32 6.58
C ASP A 298 -7.53 -7.16 5.32
N LEU A 299 -7.34 -8.23 4.55
CA LEU A 299 -6.61 -8.20 3.29
C LEU A 299 -7.49 -7.87 2.07
N VAL A 300 -8.77 -8.23 2.13
CA VAL A 300 -9.67 -8.20 0.97
C VAL A 300 -10.63 -7.01 1.02
N VAL A 301 -11.32 -6.79 2.15
CA VAL A 301 -12.36 -5.77 2.23
C VAL A 301 -11.83 -4.36 1.98
N PRO A 302 -10.67 -3.92 2.50
CA PRO A 302 -10.13 -2.60 2.16
C PRO A 302 -9.95 -2.38 0.66
N ARG A 303 -9.51 -3.41 -0.08
CA ARG A 303 -9.36 -3.35 -1.53
C ARG A 303 -10.72 -3.18 -2.23
N LEU A 304 -11.74 -3.93 -1.81
CA LEU A 304 -13.12 -3.78 -2.34
C LEU A 304 -13.64 -2.37 -2.09
N LEU A 305 -13.35 -1.77 -0.93
CA LEU A 305 -13.78 -0.42 -0.57
C LEU A 305 -13.07 0.68 -1.38
N THR A 306 -11.97 0.40 -2.08
CA THR A 306 -11.43 1.32 -3.09
C THR A 306 -12.20 1.28 -4.41
N GLY A 307 -13.08 0.31 -4.59
CA GLY A 307 -13.76 0.01 -5.85
C GLY A 307 -12.98 -0.92 -6.77
N GLU A 308 -11.95 -1.56 -6.27
CA GLU A 308 -11.17 -2.55 -7.02
C GLU A 308 -12.02 -3.81 -7.28
N LYS A 309 -12.06 -4.26 -8.54
CA LYS A 309 -12.66 -5.53 -8.88
C LYS A 309 -11.64 -6.65 -8.75
N LEU A 310 -11.74 -7.43 -7.67
CA LEU A 310 -10.84 -8.55 -7.41
C LEU A 310 -11.19 -9.76 -8.29
N THR A 311 -10.16 -10.49 -8.67
CA THR A 311 -10.22 -11.71 -9.47
C THR A 311 -9.71 -12.91 -8.67
N ARG A 312 -9.89 -14.13 -9.18
CA ARG A 312 -9.31 -15.33 -8.55
C ARG A 312 -7.79 -15.24 -8.40
N ARG A 313 -7.09 -14.59 -9.34
CA ARG A 313 -5.63 -14.38 -9.28
C ARG A 313 -5.21 -13.59 -8.05
N ASP A 314 -5.98 -12.58 -7.65
CA ASP A 314 -5.71 -11.79 -6.45
C ASP A 314 -5.68 -12.65 -5.19
N PHE A 315 -6.60 -13.60 -5.09
CA PHE A 315 -6.61 -14.56 -3.97
C PHE A 315 -5.43 -15.53 -4.03
N VAL A 316 -5.08 -16.04 -5.22
CA VAL A 316 -3.94 -16.95 -5.38
C VAL A 316 -2.64 -16.28 -4.91
N LEU A 317 -2.45 -15.00 -5.21
CA LEU A 317 -1.27 -14.23 -4.80
C LEU A 317 -1.16 -14.06 -3.27
N LEU A 318 -2.27 -14.12 -2.53
CA LEU A 318 -2.25 -14.09 -1.06
C LEU A 318 -1.63 -15.35 -0.42
N ALA A 319 -1.38 -16.41 -1.19
CA ALA A 319 -0.76 -17.64 -0.65
C ALA A 319 0.62 -17.37 -0.05
N HIS A 320 1.43 -16.52 -0.69
CA HIS A 320 2.67 -16.03 -0.11
C HIS A 320 2.36 -14.88 0.86
N GLY A 321 2.69 -15.06 2.13
CA GLY A 321 2.34 -14.13 3.20
C GLY A 321 0.94 -14.32 3.80
N GLY A 322 0.14 -15.28 3.32
CA GLY A 322 -1.23 -15.54 3.80
C GLY A 322 -1.34 -16.15 5.20
N GLN A 323 -0.23 -16.45 5.87
CA GLN A 323 -0.23 -17.01 7.22
C GLN A 323 -0.03 -15.91 8.27
N CYS A 324 -1.07 -15.57 9.02
CA CYS A 324 -0.95 -14.70 10.20
C CYS A 324 -0.18 -15.43 11.32
N GLN A 325 0.82 -14.77 11.88
CA GLN A 325 1.63 -15.32 12.99
C GLN A 325 0.92 -15.27 14.34
N ASN A 326 -0.26 -14.68 14.41
CA ASN A 326 -1.06 -14.51 15.62
C ASN A 326 -0.28 -13.92 16.81
N CYS A 327 0.51 -12.87 16.53
CA CYS A 327 1.41 -12.23 17.47
C CYS A 327 0.67 -11.75 18.73
N GLU A 328 1.31 -11.83 19.91
CA GLU A 328 0.77 -11.33 21.16
C GLU A 328 0.35 -9.86 21.03
N ARG A 329 1.23 -9.00 20.49
CA ARG A 329 0.91 -7.62 20.06
C ARG A 329 0.77 -7.58 18.54
N CYS A 330 -0.45 -7.33 18.06
CA CYS A 330 -0.70 -7.16 16.63
C CYS A 330 -0.12 -5.83 16.14
N VAL A 331 0.72 -5.90 15.11
CA VAL A 331 1.33 -4.72 14.44
C VAL A 331 0.84 -4.54 13.01
N TYR A 332 -0.23 -5.26 12.61
CA TYR A 332 -0.83 -5.08 11.28
C TYR A 332 -1.24 -3.62 11.06
N PRO A 333 -0.99 -3.03 9.90
CA PRO A 333 -0.50 -3.62 8.64
C PRO A 333 1.04 -3.68 8.50
N ASP A 334 1.82 -3.31 9.51
CA ASP A 334 3.29 -3.27 9.48
C ASP A 334 3.95 -4.64 9.79
N CYS A 335 3.39 -5.71 9.24
CA CYS A 335 3.89 -7.08 9.41
C CYS A 335 3.86 -7.85 8.09
N GLY A 336 4.34 -9.10 8.10
CA GLY A 336 4.38 -9.98 6.93
C GLY A 336 3.05 -10.53 6.44
N PHE A 337 1.96 -10.32 7.18
CA PHE A 337 0.65 -10.84 6.78
C PHE A 337 0.07 -10.09 5.58
N GLY A 338 -0.24 -10.84 4.51
CA GLY A 338 -0.77 -10.31 3.25
C GLY A 338 0.29 -9.67 2.34
N GLN A 339 1.57 -10.08 2.46
CA GLN A 339 2.68 -9.58 1.63
C GLN A 339 2.89 -10.44 0.40
#